data_32ecb90f0ef091fb87665d443e604c58
#
_entry.id   32ecb90f0ef091fb87665d443e604c58
#
_cell.length_a   1.000
_cell.length_b   1.000
_cell.length_c   1.000
_cell.angle_alpha   90.00
_cell.angle_beta   90.00
_cell.angle_gamma   90.00
#
_symmetry.space_group_name_H-M   'P 1'
#
loop_
_entity.id
_entity.type
_entity.pdbx_description
1 polymer ?
#
loop_
_entity_poly.entity_id
_entity_poly.type
_entity_poly.pdbx_seq_one_letter_code
_entity_poly.pdbx_strand_id
1 'polypeptide(L)'
;MNYEEAMQYIHAVQWAGHKPGLTRTRTLLAALGDPHKRLKFVHVAGTNGKGSTAAMLASCLQAAGYRVGLYTSPFINRFNERIQVNGEQISDEELVRLVEKIRPAADAMADVPTEFEIITALGMLCFAEQHCDIVVLEVGLGGALDSTNVIDPPECAVITALGMDHVKELGPTIADIAAAKAGILKPGSPVVSYGGVPEADAVIARTAAEQNAPLHVVDFSKLTVEGGDLDEVTFDFDGLNGVRLPLIGSYQPRNAAVAITVLRVLREKGWNIPEEAIRQGLETVRWPGRFELLRHTPAFLLDGSHNAHGMRATVQSLNDRFPGQKFVFLLSIMADKDVDEMLELLLPLANRFVTVAAHTPRAMPAETLAEHIRVRGGTVEPAPSIEAGVARAVELGGTGPVCALGTLYFSGEVREAFRKICPLSR
;
A
#
# COMPACT_ATOMS: atom_id res chain seq x y z
N MET A 1 -25.74 -8.25 14.35
CA MET A 1 -25.07 -9.25 13.47
C MET A 1 -23.74 -9.69 14.10
N ASN A 2 -23.16 -10.83 13.65
CA ASN A 2 -21.82 -11.20 14.01
C ASN A 2 -20.80 -10.71 12.95
N TYR A 3 -19.50 -10.96 13.18
CA TYR A 3 -18.43 -10.52 12.26
C TYR A 3 -18.56 -11.14 10.86
N GLU A 4 -18.88 -12.43 10.77
CA GLU A 4 -19.03 -13.12 9.48
C GLU A 4 -20.22 -12.56 8.69
N GLU A 5 -21.34 -12.28 9.35
CA GLU A 5 -22.51 -11.64 8.73
C GLU A 5 -22.18 -10.21 8.26
N ALA A 6 -21.38 -9.46 9.00
CA ALA A 6 -20.93 -8.12 8.61
C ALA A 6 -20.01 -8.20 7.36
N MET A 7 -19.09 -9.14 7.34
CA MET A 7 -18.21 -9.38 6.18
C MET A 7 -19.02 -9.84 4.96
N GLN A 8 -19.98 -10.74 5.14
CA GLN A 8 -20.88 -11.15 4.07
C GLN A 8 -21.67 -9.97 3.50
N TYR A 9 -22.16 -9.08 4.35
CA TYR A 9 -22.85 -7.87 3.89
C TYR A 9 -21.93 -6.97 3.06
N ILE A 10 -20.70 -6.71 3.52
CA ILE A 10 -19.73 -5.88 2.79
C ILE A 10 -19.41 -6.51 1.42
N HIS A 11 -19.19 -7.82 1.37
CA HIS A 11 -18.82 -8.53 0.14
C HIS A 11 -20.00 -8.88 -0.76
N ALA A 12 -21.24 -8.94 -0.24
CA ALA A 12 -22.44 -9.25 -1.03
C ALA A 12 -22.80 -8.12 -1.99
N VAL A 13 -22.34 -6.90 -1.73
CA VAL A 13 -22.42 -5.79 -2.68
C VAL A 13 -21.35 -6.02 -3.76
N GLN A 14 -21.40 -7.22 -4.34
CA GLN A 14 -20.44 -7.67 -5.34
C GLN A 14 -20.40 -6.70 -6.51
N TRP A 15 -19.19 -6.44 -6.88
CA TRP A 15 -18.65 -6.03 -8.16
C TRP A 15 -19.69 -6.01 -9.31
N ALA A 16 -20.58 -5.08 -9.26
CA ALA A 16 -21.36 -4.68 -10.44
C ALA A 16 -20.46 -3.95 -11.45
N GLY A 17 -19.16 -4.36 -11.55
CA GLY A 17 -18.15 -3.68 -12.33
C GLY A 17 -17.63 -2.40 -11.64
N HIS A 18 -16.52 -1.87 -12.16
CA HIS A 18 -16.03 -0.54 -11.77
C HIS A 18 -17.10 0.49 -12.16
N LYS A 19 -17.74 1.09 -11.17
CA LYS A 19 -18.71 2.18 -11.35
C LYS A 19 -18.03 3.50 -10.93
N PRO A 20 -17.32 4.18 -11.83
CA PRO A 20 -16.63 5.42 -11.48
C PRO A 20 -17.63 6.51 -11.08
N GLY A 21 -17.25 7.34 -10.11
CA GLY A 21 -18.04 8.48 -9.67
C GLY A 21 -18.16 8.59 -8.16
N LEU A 22 -18.33 9.82 -7.68
CA LEU A 22 -18.36 10.12 -6.24
C LEU A 22 -19.79 10.27 -5.69
N THR A 23 -20.80 10.22 -6.53
CA THR A 23 -22.19 10.52 -6.15
C THR A 23 -22.71 9.54 -5.11
N ARG A 24 -22.52 8.23 -5.28
CA ARG A 24 -22.97 7.21 -4.32
C ARG A 24 -22.30 7.38 -2.97
N THR A 25 -20.98 7.55 -2.95
CA THR A 25 -20.25 7.77 -1.69
C THR A 25 -20.74 9.04 -0.98
N ARG A 26 -20.93 10.15 -1.72
CA ARG A 26 -21.49 11.39 -1.16
C ARG A 26 -22.90 11.21 -0.60
N THR A 27 -23.77 10.51 -1.33
CA THR A 27 -25.13 10.22 -0.89
C THR A 27 -25.12 9.39 0.40
N LEU A 28 -24.31 8.34 0.46
CA LEU A 28 -24.17 7.50 1.65
C LEU A 28 -23.64 8.31 2.84
N LEU A 29 -22.58 9.08 2.66
CA LEU A 29 -22.00 9.91 3.72
C LEU A 29 -22.98 10.99 4.21
N ALA A 30 -23.75 11.60 3.30
CA ALA A 30 -24.79 12.57 3.68
C ALA A 30 -25.88 11.92 4.56
N ALA A 31 -26.32 10.70 4.22
CA ALA A 31 -27.26 9.95 5.03
C ALA A 31 -26.70 9.58 6.43
N LEU A 32 -25.37 9.53 6.58
CA LEU A 32 -24.66 9.31 7.83
C LEU A 32 -24.29 10.60 8.58
N GLY A 33 -24.76 11.77 8.11
CA GLY A 33 -24.49 13.08 8.72
C GLY A 33 -23.11 13.65 8.39
N ASP A 34 -22.60 13.34 7.19
CA ASP A 34 -21.33 13.86 6.63
C ASP A 34 -20.11 13.73 7.59
N PRO A 35 -19.80 12.55 8.14
CA PRO A 35 -18.76 12.39 9.16
C PRO A 35 -17.39 12.90 8.66
N HIS A 36 -17.10 12.77 7.38
CA HIS A 36 -15.85 13.19 6.75
C HIS A 36 -15.59 14.71 6.82
N LYS A 37 -16.65 15.54 6.88
CA LYS A 37 -16.53 17.00 6.99
C LYS A 37 -15.97 17.49 8.32
N ARG A 38 -15.92 16.62 9.33
CA ARG A 38 -15.34 16.93 10.65
C ARG A 38 -13.90 16.51 10.82
N LEU A 39 -13.32 15.92 9.77
CA LEU A 39 -11.98 15.34 9.78
C LEU A 39 -11.02 16.17 8.94
N LYS A 40 -9.73 16.11 9.28
CA LYS A 40 -8.62 16.63 8.50
C LYS A 40 -7.86 15.47 7.87
N PHE A 41 -7.34 15.67 6.65
CA PHE A 41 -6.76 14.58 5.88
C PHE A 41 -5.37 14.88 5.34
N VAL A 42 -4.51 13.88 5.32
CA VAL A 42 -3.42 13.74 4.35
C VAL A 42 -3.86 12.69 3.34
N HIS A 43 -4.03 13.08 2.06
CA HIS A 43 -4.59 12.23 1.03
C HIS A 43 -3.47 11.70 0.12
N VAL A 44 -3.30 10.37 0.07
CA VAL A 44 -2.13 9.74 -0.54
C VAL A 44 -2.53 8.93 -1.77
N ALA A 45 -2.14 9.39 -2.97
CA ALA A 45 -2.24 8.66 -4.23
C ALA A 45 -0.85 8.28 -4.77
N GLY A 46 -0.80 7.43 -5.77
CA GLY A 46 0.42 6.97 -6.42
C GLY A 46 0.27 5.58 -7.02
N THR A 47 1.28 5.10 -7.71
CA THR A 47 1.31 3.71 -8.19
C THR A 47 1.88 2.82 -7.08
N ASN A 48 3.11 3.07 -6.64
CA ASN A 48 3.78 2.32 -5.59
C ASN A 48 4.16 3.23 -4.43
N GLY A 49 4.35 2.66 -3.23
CA GLY A 49 4.77 3.40 -2.04
C GLY A 49 3.64 4.04 -1.22
N LYS A 50 2.39 4.06 -1.69
CA LYS A 50 1.26 4.67 -0.97
C LYS A 50 1.15 4.21 0.47
N GLY A 51 0.94 2.91 0.69
CA GLY A 51 0.75 2.34 2.03
C GLY A 51 1.97 2.52 2.93
N SER A 52 3.21 2.35 2.41
CA SER A 52 4.44 2.60 3.19
C SER A 52 4.55 4.06 3.63
N THR A 53 4.32 5.01 2.70
CA THR A 53 4.33 6.44 3.02
C THR A 53 3.21 6.80 4.00
N ALA A 54 2.01 6.23 3.82
CA ALA A 54 0.89 6.44 4.74
C ALA A 54 1.18 5.92 6.15
N ALA A 55 1.78 4.73 6.27
CA ALA A 55 2.18 4.17 7.56
C ALA A 55 3.26 5.03 8.26
N MET A 56 4.27 5.50 7.53
CA MET A 56 5.30 6.40 8.05
C MET A 56 4.69 7.72 8.54
N LEU A 57 3.79 8.32 7.76
CA LEU A 57 3.08 9.54 8.15
C LEU A 57 2.25 9.34 9.42
N ALA A 58 1.46 8.26 9.47
CA ALA A 58 0.64 7.95 10.63
C ALA A 58 1.49 7.73 11.88
N SER A 59 2.60 7.00 11.78
CA SER A 59 3.52 6.74 12.88
C SER A 59 4.16 8.04 13.40
N CYS A 60 4.61 8.93 12.51
CA CYS A 60 5.20 10.21 12.91
C CYS A 60 4.17 11.18 13.54
N LEU A 61 2.97 11.24 13.00
CA LEU A 61 1.89 12.06 13.55
C LEU A 61 1.45 11.55 14.92
N GLN A 62 1.39 10.23 15.09
CA GLN A 62 1.12 9.61 16.40
C GLN A 62 2.23 9.91 17.41
N ALA A 63 3.52 9.83 16.99
CA ALA A 63 4.65 10.21 17.83
C ALA A 63 4.63 11.70 18.22
N ALA A 64 4.04 12.56 17.39
CA ALA A 64 3.80 13.97 17.70
C ALA A 64 2.62 14.21 18.66
N GLY A 65 1.93 13.14 19.11
CA GLY A 65 0.86 13.20 20.10
C GLY A 65 -0.55 13.36 19.52
N TYR A 66 -0.73 13.28 18.19
CA TYR A 66 -2.05 13.34 17.57
C TYR A 66 -2.77 11.99 17.62
N ARG A 67 -4.10 12.05 17.66
CA ARG A 67 -4.95 10.88 17.43
C ARG A 67 -5.13 10.69 15.93
N VAL A 68 -4.48 9.67 15.40
CA VAL A 68 -4.33 9.47 13.96
C VAL A 68 -5.20 8.33 13.47
N GLY A 69 -6.03 8.62 12.46
CA GLY A 69 -6.68 7.59 11.64
C GLY A 69 -5.76 7.20 10.47
N LEU A 70 -5.68 5.91 10.19
CA LEU A 70 -5.00 5.38 9.01
C LEU A 70 -5.97 4.50 8.21
N TYR A 71 -6.20 4.89 6.94
CA TYR A 71 -7.01 4.14 5.99
C TYR A 71 -6.14 3.62 4.85
N THR A 72 -6.13 2.31 4.64
CA THR A 72 -5.26 1.67 3.64
C THR A 72 -5.97 0.55 2.86
N SER A 73 -5.45 0.22 1.68
CA SER A 73 -5.95 -0.86 0.83
C SER A 73 -4.86 -1.46 -0.08
N PRO A 74 -4.92 -2.77 -0.38
CA PRO A 74 -5.76 -3.78 0.26
C PRO A 74 -5.25 -4.16 1.67
N PHE A 75 -5.99 -4.99 2.39
CA PHE A 75 -5.49 -5.64 3.62
C PHE A 75 -4.59 -6.84 3.28
N ILE A 76 -3.81 -7.31 4.26
CA ILE A 76 -2.90 -8.46 4.11
C ILE A 76 -3.44 -9.70 4.81
N ASN A 77 -3.75 -9.60 6.10
CA ASN A 77 -4.21 -10.75 6.89
C ASN A 77 -5.70 -10.64 7.22
N ARG A 78 -6.14 -9.45 7.66
CA ARG A 78 -7.49 -9.22 8.15
C ARG A 78 -8.07 -7.95 7.57
N PHE A 79 -9.36 -8.00 7.26
CA PHE A 79 -10.11 -6.86 6.74
C PHE A 79 -9.95 -5.58 7.61
N ASN A 80 -9.91 -5.75 8.93
CA ASN A 80 -9.81 -4.67 9.91
C ASN A 80 -8.54 -3.82 9.75
N GLU A 81 -7.48 -4.36 9.12
CA GLU A 81 -6.25 -3.62 8.82
C GLU A 81 -6.47 -2.35 7.99
N ARG A 82 -7.58 -2.31 7.24
CA ARG A 82 -7.93 -1.15 6.41
C ARG A 82 -8.23 0.12 7.21
N ILE A 83 -8.64 -0.04 8.47
CA ILE A 83 -9.06 1.06 9.34
C ILE A 83 -8.33 0.92 10.68
N GLN A 84 -7.40 1.81 10.93
CA GLN A 84 -6.60 1.82 12.15
C GLN A 84 -6.72 3.18 12.85
N VAL A 85 -6.70 3.18 14.17
CA VAL A 85 -6.62 4.40 14.99
C VAL A 85 -5.43 4.26 15.94
N ASN A 86 -4.49 5.18 15.86
CA ASN A 86 -3.24 5.14 16.64
C ASN A 86 -2.49 3.80 16.50
N GLY A 87 -2.40 3.27 15.27
CA GLY A 87 -1.68 2.02 14.98
C GLY A 87 -2.44 0.74 15.32
N GLU A 88 -3.60 0.84 15.97
CA GLU A 88 -4.44 -0.30 16.32
C GLU A 88 -5.58 -0.47 15.30
N GLN A 89 -5.74 -1.69 14.81
CA GLN A 89 -6.86 -2.05 13.93
C GLN A 89 -8.18 -1.95 14.71
N ILE A 90 -9.26 -1.59 14.03
CA ILE A 90 -10.60 -1.65 14.65
C ILE A 90 -10.92 -3.08 15.08
N SER A 91 -11.63 -3.25 16.21
CA SER A 91 -12.06 -4.57 16.68
C SER A 91 -13.17 -5.14 15.79
N ASP A 92 -13.41 -6.44 15.92
CA ASP A 92 -14.51 -7.12 15.21
C ASP A 92 -15.88 -6.55 15.65
N GLU A 93 -16.03 -6.26 16.94
CA GLU A 93 -17.23 -5.66 17.50
C GLU A 93 -17.46 -4.25 16.95
N GLU A 94 -16.39 -3.46 16.81
CA GLU A 94 -16.47 -2.12 16.24
C GLU A 94 -16.83 -2.16 14.76
N LEU A 95 -16.26 -3.08 13.99
CA LEU A 95 -16.64 -3.28 12.59
C LEU A 95 -18.12 -3.63 12.47
N VAL A 96 -18.59 -4.59 13.26
CA VAL A 96 -20.01 -5.00 13.28
C VAL A 96 -20.91 -3.81 13.58
N ARG A 97 -20.60 -3.05 14.64
CA ARG A 97 -21.37 -1.86 15.06
C ARG A 97 -21.45 -0.82 13.94
N LEU A 98 -20.33 -0.58 13.25
CA LEU A 98 -20.29 0.39 12.14
C LEU A 98 -21.09 -0.11 10.93
N VAL A 99 -21.01 -1.41 10.60
CA VAL A 99 -21.83 -2.00 9.52
C VAL A 99 -23.32 -1.90 9.83
N GLU A 100 -23.75 -2.23 11.07
CA GLU A 100 -25.15 -2.09 11.49
C GLU A 100 -25.65 -0.65 11.38
N LYS A 101 -24.77 0.33 11.59
CA LYS A 101 -25.10 1.76 11.48
C LYS A 101 -25.20 2.23 10.03
N ILE A 102 -24.35 1.71 9.14
CA ILE A 102 -24.31 2.11 7.73
C ILE A 102 -25.37 1.40 6.90
N ARG A 103 -25.65 0.14 7.19
CA ARG A 103 -26.53 -0.73 6.42
C ARG A 103 -27.90 -0.11 6.10
N PRO A 104 -28.66 0.48 7.05
CA PRO A 104 -29.96 1.05 6.73
C PRO A 104 -29.89 2.18 5.68
N ALA A 105 -28.83 2.99 5.73
CA ALA A 105 -28.62 4.06 4.76
C ALA A 105 -28.21 3.52 3.39
N ALA A 106 -27.32 2.52 3.35
CA ALA A 106 -26.88 1.90 2.12
C ALA A 106 -28.00 1.11 1.42
N ASP A 107 -28.78 0.35 2.16
CA ASP A 107 -29.91 -0.45 1.65
C ASP A 107 -31.06 0.42 1.12
N ALA A 108 -31.21 1.66 1.61
CA ALA A 108 -32.21 2.62 1.15
C ALA A 108 -31.81 3.34 -0.15
N MET A 109 -30.57 3.21 -0.63
CA MET A 109 -30.10 3.88 -1.83
C MET A 109 -30.62 3.18 -3.10
N ALA A 110 -31.19 3.94 -4.03
CA ALA A 110 -31.64 3.43 -5.33
C ALA A 110 -30.46 2.95 -6.21
N ASP A 111 -29.33 3.67 -6.17
CA ASP A 111 -28.05 3.24 -6.78
C ASP A 111 -27.16 2.68 -5.67
N VAL A 112 -27.15 1.36 -5.54
CA VAL A 112 -26.46 0.63 -4.45
C VAL A 112 -24.96 0.95 -4.46
N PRO A 113 -24.38 1.34 -3.30
CA PRO A 113 -22.96 1.63 -3.19
C PRO A 113 -22.12 0.36 -3.42
N THR A 114 -20.95 0.51 -3.98
CA THR A 114 -19.99 -0.59 -4.16
C THR A 114 -19.34 -0.98 -2.82
N GLU A 115 -18.72 -2.16 -2.78
CA GLU A 115 -17.94 -2.62 -1.61
C GLU A 115 -16.97 -1.54 -1.13
N PHE A 116 -16.17 -0.96 -2.04
CA PHE A 116 -15.16 0.04 -1.64
C PHE A 116 -15.78 1.36 -1.16
N GLU A 117 -16.94 1.74 -1.67
CA GLU A 117 -17.70 2.90 -1.19
C GLU A 117 -18.23 2.68 0.23
N ILE A 118 -18.72 1.47 0.54
CA ILE A 118 -19.12 1.08 1.90
C ILE A 118 -17.91 1.10 2.84
N ILE A 119 -16.78 0.51 2.44
CA ILE A 119 -15.57 0.48 3.26
C ILE A 119 -15.06 1.90 3.54
N THR A 120 -15.09 2.77 2.52
CA THR A 120 -14.72 4.17 2.69
C THR A 120 -15.63 4.87 3.70
N ALA A 121 -16.94 4.66 3.62
CA ALA A 121 -17.90 5.23 4.58
C ALA A 121 -17.70 4.68 6.01
N LEU A 122 -17.37 3.38 6.14
CA LEU A 122 -17.00 2.76 7.43
C LEU A 122 -15.79 3.47 8.05
N GLY A 123 -14.73 3.69 7.26
CA GLY A 123 -13.53 4.41 7.72
C GLY A 123 -13.84 5.84 8.17
N MET A 124 -14.57 6.61 7.35
CA MET A 124 -14.94 7.99 7.68
C MET A 124 -15.78 8.10 8.96
N LEU A 125 -16.73 7.17 9.11
CA LEU A 125 -17.58 7.13 10.31
C LEU A 125 -16.77 6.76 11.56
N CYS A 126 -15.90 5.73 11.45
CA CYS A 126 -15.02 5.31 12.52
C CYS A 126 -14.12 6.46 13.00
N PHE A 127 -13.39 7.10 12.09
CA PHE A 127 -12.45 8.16 12.45
C PHE A 127 -13.15 9.38 13.08
N ALA A 128 -14.36 9.73 12.60
CA ALA A 128 -15.11 10.82 13.17
C ALA A 128 -15.65 10.50 14.58
N GLU A 129 -16.11 9.27 14.83
CA GLU A 129 -16.58 8.82 16.14
C GLU A 129 -15.43 8.62 17.12
N GLN A 130 -14.28 8.21 16.63
CA GLN A 130 -13.04 8.09 17.40
C GLN A 130 -12.33 9.43 17.63
N HIS A 131 -12.89 10.56 17.15
CA HIS A 131 -12.33 11.90 17.28
C HIS A 131 -10.86 12.00 16.81
N CYS A 132 -10.54 11.42 15.63
CA CYS A 132 -9.21 11.54 15.05
C CYS A 132 -8.91 13.00 14.71
N ASP A 133 -7.73 13.50 15.12
CA ASP A 133 -7.25 14.84 14.80
C ASP A 133 -6.91 14.99 13.33
N ILE A 134 -6.35 13.90 12.76
CA ILE A 134 -5.96 13.81 11.35
C ILE A 134 -6.07 12.37 10.86
N VAL A 135 -6.43 12.21 9.60
CA VAL A 135 -6.53 10.91 8.93
C VAL A 135 -5.55 10.86 7.77
N VAL A 136 -4.69 9.86 7.75
CA VAL A 136 -3.88 9.52 6.59
C VAL A 136 -4.69 8.56 5.73
N LEU A 137 -5.11 9.03 4.55
CA LEU A 137 -6.10 8.41 3.69
C LEU A 137 -5.45 7.92 2.39
N GLU A 138 -5.28 6.62 2.23
CA GLU A 138 -4.75 6.02 1.01
C GLU A 138 -5.86 5.87 -0.04
N VAL A 139 -5.59 6.33 -1.26
CA VAL A 139 -6.43 6.11 -2.45
C VAL A 139 -6.42 4.63 -2.85
N GLY A 140 -7.59 4.06 -3.12
CA GLY A 140 -7.70 2.69 -3.59
C GLY A 140 -7.22 2.53 -5.04
N LEU A 141 -7.82 3.28 -5.96
CA LEU A 141 -7.52 3.23 -7.39
C LEU A 141 -7.61 4.60 -8.06
N GLY A 142 -6.60 4.95 -8.84
CA GLY A 142 -6.58 6.23 -9.55
C GLY A 142 -6.44 7.41 -8.58
N GLY A 143 -7.50 8.17 -8.39
CA GLY A 143 -7.59 9.33 -7.51
C GLY A 143 -8.85 10.15 -7.75
N ALA A 144 -9.02 10.74 -8.94
CA ALA A 144 -10.12 11.65 -9.28
C ALA A 144 -11.51 11.09 -8.94
N LEU A 145 -11.76 9.83 -9.25
CA LEU A 145 -13.05 9.15 -9.08
C LEU A 145 -13.03 8.09 -7.97
N ASP A 146 -11.95 8.03 -7.20
CA ASP A 146 -11.84 7.14 -6.04
C ASP A 146 -12.76 7.60 -4.91
N SER A 147 -13.41 6.65 -4.23
CA SER A 147 -14.36 6.95 -3.13
C SER A 147 -13.76 7.82 -2.03
N THR A 148 -12.44 7.72 -1.82
CA THR A 148 -11.74 8.55 -0.83
C THR A 148 -11.70 10.03 -1.21
N ASN A 149 -11.89 10.37 -2.48
CA ASN A 149 -11.79 11.74 -3.00
C ASN A 149 -13.06 12.61 -2.74
N VAL A 150 -13.98 12.13 -1.93
CA VAL A 150 -15.17 12.89 -1.50
C VAL A 150 -14.87 13.98 -0.47
N ILE A 151 -13.67 13.98 0.10
CA ILE A 151 -13.23 14.90 1.15
C ILE A 151 -13.07 16.34 0.64
N ASP A 152 -13.14 17.31 1.56
CA ASP A 152 -12.75 18.71 1.31
C ASP A 152 -11.23 18.81 1.06
N PRO A 153 -10.70 20.00 0.69
CA PRO A 153 -9.26 20.17 0.49
C PRO A 153 -8.44 19.62 1.67
N PRO A 154 -7.55 18.64 1.42
CA PRO A 154 -6.78 18.02 2.49
C PRO A 154 -5.72 18.97 3.06
N GLU A 155 -5.19 18.66 4.23
CA GLU A 155 -4.05 19.37 4.81
C GLU A 155 -2.82 19.25 3.90
N CYS A 156 -2.66 18.12 3.23
CA CYS A 156 -1.69 17.90 2.16
C CYS A 156 -2.16 16.77 1.24
N ALA A 157 -2.06 16.96 -0.08
CA ALA A 157 -2.16 15.88 -1.05
C ALA A 157 -0.77 15.31 -1.36
N VAL A 158 -0.67 14.01 -1.52
CA VAL A 158 0.60 13.30 -1.72
C VAL A 158 0.53 12.43 -2.97
N ILE A 159 1.47 12.60 -3.89
CA ILE A 159 1.65 11.73 -5.04
C ILE A 159 2.96 10.95 -4.86
N THR A 160 2.85 9.67 -4.54
CA THR A 160 4.01 8.77 -4.41
C THR A 160 4.52 8.32 -5.78
N ALA A 161 5.49 7.41 -5.84
CA ALA A 161 6.13 6.96 -7.07
C ALA A 161 5.11 6.51 -8.13
N LEU A 162 5.25 7.04 -9.36
CA LEU A 162 4.39 6.73 -10.50
C LEU A 162 5.06 5.72 -11.44
N GLY A 163 4.26 4.84 -11.99
CA GLY A 163 4.64 3.83 -12.97
C GLY A 163 3.41 3.26 -13.66
N MET A 164 3.60 2.47 -14.68
CA MET A 164 2.51 1.82 -15.41
C MET A 164 1.85 0.78 -14.53
N ASP A 165 0.56 0.94 -14.31
CA ASP A 165 -0.34 0.00 -13.64
C ASP A 165 -1.80 0.37 -13.91
N HIS A 166 -2.71 -0.59 -13.82
CA HIS A 166 -4.15 -0.38 -14.03
C HIS A 166 -4.47 0.34 -15.36
N VAL A 167 -3.75 -0.02 -16.42
CA VAL A 167 -3.86 0.65 -17.73
C VAL A 167 -5.26 0.56 -18.33
N LYS A 168 -6.03 -0.48 -17.99
CA LYS A 168 -7.42 -0.63 -18.46
C LYS A 168 -8.37 0.40 -17.85
N GLU A 169 -8.13 0.76 -16.59
CA GLU A 169 -8.96 1.68 -15.82
C GLU A 169 -8.49 3.13 -15.92
N LEU A 170 -7.15 3.34 -15.99
CA LEU A 170 -6.55 4.68 -15.86
C LEU A 170 -6.07 5.27 -17.21
N GLY A 171 -5.92 4.42 -18.23
CA GLY A 171 -5.41 4.81 -19.53
C GLY A 171 -4.04 4.23 -19.87
N PRO A 172 -3.67 4.23 -21.16
CA PRO A 172 -2.50 3.52 -21.69
C PRO A 172 -1.17 4.26 -21.50
N THR A 173 -1.19 5.50 -21.05
CA THR A 173 0.04 6.31 -20.91
C THR A 173 0.31 6.71 -19.46
N ILE A 174 1.58 7.00 -19.16
CA ILE A 174 1.95 7.51 -17.82
C ILE A 174 1.30 8.86 -17.52
N ALA A 175 1.03 9.66 -18.55
CA ALA A 175 0.32 10.94 -18.44
C ALA A 175 -1.15 10.74 -18.03
N ASP A 176 -1.84 9.72 -18.56
CA ASP A 176 -3.21 9.38 -18.17
C ASP A 176 -3.27 8.95 -16.72
N ILE A 177 -2.33 8.07 -16.31
CA ILE A 177 -2.19 7.60 -14.94
C ILE A 177 -1.91 8.76 -13.98
N ALA A 178 -1.02 9.69 -14.37
CA ALA A 178 -0.73 10.88 -13.60
C ALA A 178 -1.95 11.81 -13.49
N ALA A 179 -2.71 12.00 -14.56
CA ALA A 179 -3.93 12.83 -14.57
C ALA A 179 -5.01 12.25 -13.64
N ALA A 180 -5.23 10.92 -13.67
CA ALA A 180 -6.17 10.27 -12.78
C ALA A 180 -5.78 10.46 -11.31
N LYS A 181 -4.48 10.35 -10.98
CA LYS A 181 -3.97 10.51 -9.61
C LYS A 181 -3.95 11.97 -9.16
N ALA A 182 -3.56 12.90 -10.05
CA ALA A 182 -3.60 14.33 -9.78
C ALA A 182 -5.03 14.86 -9.52
N GLY A 183 -6.06 14.08 -9.82
CA GLY A 183 -7.45 14.41 -9.45
C GLY A 183 -7.73 14.51 -7.95
N ILE A 184 -6.78 14.13 -7.08
CA ILE A 184 -6.87 14.38 -5.63
C ILE A 184 -6.39 15.77 -5.22
N LEU A 185 -5.73 16.51 -6.12
CA LEU A 185 -5.29 17.86 -5.88
C LEU A 185 -6.51 18.79 -5.84
N LYS A 186 -6.60 19.60 -4.79
CA LYS A 186 -7.76 20.47 -4.54
C LYS A 186 -7.34 21.92 -4.32
N PRO A 187 -8.25 22.88 -4.54
CA PRO A 187 -7.94 24.29 -4.50
C PRO A 187 -7.20 24.70 -3.21
N GLY A 188 -6.00 25.28 -3.38
CA GLY A 188 -5.18 25.84 -2.30
C GLY A 188 -4.53 24.82 -1.35
N SER A 189 -4.80 23.52 -1.52
CA SER A 189 -4.18 22.47 -0.69
C SER A 189 -2.75 22.19 -1.17
N PRO A 190 -1.73 22.20 -0.30
CA PRO A 190 -0.37 21.87 -0.70
C PRO A 190 -0.26 20.43 -1.21
N VAL A 191 0.67 20.23 -2.13
CA VAL A 191 0.94 18.95 -2.80
C VAL A 191 2.40 18.59 -2.59
N VAL A 192 2.66 17.36 -2.13
CA VAL A 192 3.99 16.77 -2.16
C VAL A 192 4.04 15.67 -3.22
N SER A 193 4.97 15.77 -4.17
CA SER A 193 5.15 14.80 -5.24
C SER A 193 6.51 14.13 -5.14
N TYR A 194 6.50 12.81 -5.34
CA TYR A 194 7.73 12.02 -5.45
C TYR A 194 8.60 12.49 -6.63
N GLY A 195 7.99 12.85 -7.78
CA GLY A 195 8.69 13.30 -8.98
C GLY A 195 9.49 12.20 -9.70
N GLY A 196 10.29 12.63 -10.67
CA GLY A 196 11.25 11.77 -11.37
C GLY A 196 10.76 11.08 -12.63
N VAL A 197 9.50 11.35 -13.06
CA VAL A 197 8.95 10.91 -14.35
C VAL A 197 8.47 12.16 -15.11
N PRO A 198 9.26 12.70 -16.06
CA PRO A 198 9.03 14.03 -16.64
C PRO A 198 7.62 14.25 -17.20
N GLU A 199 7.05 13.27 -17.90
CA GLU A 199 5.70 13.35 -18.46
C GLU A 199 4.63 13.43 -17.36
N ALA A 200 4.77 12.64 -16.32
CA ALA A 200 3.86 12.65 -15.16
C ALA A 200 4.05 13.93 -14.33
N ASP A 201 5.27 14.39 -14.14
CA ASP A 201 5.62 15.59 -13.38
C ASP A 201 5.01 16.83 -14.05
N ALA A 202 5.03 16.91 -15.40
CA ALA A 202 4.38 17.98 -16.15
C ALA A 202 2.85 18.01 -15.94
N VAL A 203 2.21 16.84 -15.87
CA VAL A 203 0.76 16.75 -15.58
C VAL A 203 0.45 17.22 -14.16
N ILE A 204 1.21 16.74 -13.16
CA ILE A 204 1.03 17.13 -11.77
C ILE A 204 1.25 18.63 -11.58
N ALA A 205 2.32 19.18 -12.16
CA ALA A 205 2.64 20.61 -12.07
C ALA A 205 1.53 21.48 -12.69
N ARG A 206 1.01 21.10 -13.86
CA ARG A 206 -0.11 21.80 -14.51
C ARG A 206 -1.36 21.75 -13.63
N THR A 207 -1.75 20.57 -13.14
CA THR A 207 -2.93 20.42 -12.27
C THR A 207 -2.77 21.21 -10.96
N ALA A 208 -1.59 21.20 -10.36
CA ALA A 208 -1.30 21.99 -9.16
C ALA A 208 -1.47 23.50 -9.42
N ALA A 209 -0.97 23.98 -10.56
CA ALA A 209 -1.13 25.39 -10.96
C ALA A 209 -2.61 25.75 -11.19
N GLU A 210 -3.38 24.89 -11.89
CA GLU A 210 -4.82 25.07 -12.10
C GLU A 210 -5.62 25.13 -10.78
N GLN A 211 -5.17 24.37 -9.78
CA GLN A 211 -5.77 24.36 -8.45
C GLN A 211 -5.20 25.43 -7.48
N ASN A 212 -4.28 26.28 -7.92
CA ASN A 212 -3.53 27.18 -7.04
C ASN A 212 -2.95 26.45 -5.82
N ALA A 213 -2.52 25.21 -6.00
CA ALA A 213 -2.00 24.31 -4.98
C ALA A 213 -0.46 24.41 -4.94
N PRO A 214 0.16 24.81 -3.82
CA PRO A 214 1.61 24.85 -3.68
C PRO A 214 2.19 23.45 -3.92
N LEU A 215 3.11 23.30 -4.89
CA LEU A 215 3.72 22.03 -5.25
C LEU A 215 5.14 21.92 -4.69
N HIS A 216 5.38 20.89 -3.90
CA HIS A 216 6.67 20.52 -3.35
C HIS A 216 7.12 19.19 -3.99
N VAL A 217 8.08 19.25 -4.89
CA VAL A 217 8.71 18.03 -5.45
C VAL A 217 9.85 17.62 -4.55
N VAL A 218 9.90 16.34 -4.16
CA VAL A 218 10.94 15.83 -3.27
C VAL A 218 12.30 15.86 -3.95
N ASP A 219 13.26 16.55 -3.33
CA ASP A 219 14.64 16.63 -3.83
C ASP A 219 15.49 15.47 -3.31
N PHE A 220 15.51 14.38 -4.07
CA PHE A 220 16.29 13.20 -3.71
C PHE A 220 17.82 13.38 -3.81
N SER A 221 18.33 14.52 -4.31
CA SER A 221 19.76 14.81 -4.25
C SER A 221 20.24 15.04 -2.80
N LYS A 222 19.30 15.33 -1.90
CA LYS A 222 19.53 15.50 -0.46
C LYS A 222 19.40 14.22 0.35
N LEU A 223 19.10 13.08 -0.30
CA LEU A 223 18.97 11.78 0.34
C LEU A 223 20.28 11.00 0.19
N THR A 224 20.89 10.65 1.32
CA THR A 224 22.05 9.77 1.37
C THR A 224 21.72 8.54 2.19
N VAL A 225 21.86 7.35 1.61
CA VAL A 225 21.70 6.09 2.35
C VAL A 225 23.09 5.71 2.89
N GLU A 226 23.23 5.78 4.20
CA GLU A 226 24.48 5.50 4.92
C GLU A 226 24.81 4.00 4.94
N GLY A 227 23.77 3.15 4.98
CA GLY A 227 23.92 1.72 5.04
C GLY A 227 22.67 1.04 5.65
N GLY A 228 22.86 -0.19 6.07
CA GLY A 228 21.80 -0.98 6.74
C GLY A 228 22.08 -2.47 6.62
N ASP A 229 21.35 -3.21 7.44
CA ASP A 229 21.38 -4.68 7.50
C ASP A 229 19.99 -5.26 7.13
N LEU A 230 19.65 -6.41 7.66
CA LEU A 230 18.35 -7.04 7.46
C LEU A 230 17.30 -6.61 8.48
N ASP A 231 17.63 -5.71 9.40
CA ASP A 231 16.72 -5.19 10.42
C ASP A 231 16.34 -3.74 10.17
N GLU A 232 17.29 -2.93 9.67
CA GLU A 232 17.05 -1.50 9.45
C GLU A 232 17.93 -0.90 8.33
N VAL A 233 17.52 0.27 7.88
CA VAL A 233 18.28 1.15 6.97
C VAL A 233 18.54 2.47 7.71
N THR A 234 19.77 2.98 7.61
CA THR A 234 20.13 4.31 8.11
C THR A 234 20.35 5.26 6.93
N PHE A 235 19.77 6.46 7.00
CA PHE A 235 19.87 7.46 5.95
C PHE A 235 19.84 8.87 6.49
N ASP A 236 20.33 9.80 5.68
CA ASP A 236 20.24 11.24 5.87
C ASP A 236 19.27 11.83 4.84
N PHE A 237 18.48 12.81 5.23
CA PHE A 237 17.64 13.54 4.29
C PHE A 237 17.44 14.99 4.72
N ASP A 238 17.92 15.93 3.89
CA ASP A 238 17.68 17.39 3.99
C ASP A 238 17.87 17.95 5.42
N GLY A 239 19.03 17.64 6.03
CA GLY A 239 19.42 18.09 7.36
C GLY A 239 18.96 17.20 8.52
N LEU A 240 18.11 16.20 8.27
CA LEU A 240 17.77 15.17 9.22
C LEU A 240 18.75 14.01 9.04
N ASN A 241 19.74 13.85 9.93
CA ASN A 241 20.85 12.92 9.77
C ASN A 241 20.68 11.69 10.67
N GLY A 242 21.18 10.52 10.22
CA GLY A 242 21.20 9.26 10.98
C GLY A 242 19.80 8.73 11.29
N VAL A 243 18.84 8.88 10.38
CA VAL A 243 17.48 8.35 10.54
C VAL A 243 17.49 6.85 10.37
N ARG A 244 16.98 6.12 11.36
CA ARG A 244 16.84 4.67 11.35
C ARG A 244 15.44 4.29 10.88
N LEU A 245 15.34 3.34 9.97
CA LEU A 245 14.08 2.89 9.39
C LEU A 245 14.03 1.36 9.34
N PRO A 246 13.12 0.70 10.06
CA PRO A 246 13.01 -0.76 10.09
C PRO A 246 12.26 -1.34 8.88
N LEU A 247 12.13 -0.61 7.81
CA LEU A 247 11.63 -1.05 6.52
C LEU A 247 12.81 -1.16 5.54
N ILE A 248 13.29 -2.37 5.32
CA ILE A 248 14.61 -2.64 4.74
C ILE A 248 14.68 -2.62 3.21
N GLY A 249 13.57 -2.47 2.48
CA GLY A 249 13.58 -2.32 1.02
C GLY A 249 14.35 -1.07 0.59
N SER A 250 15.20 -1.17 -0.42
CA SER A 250 16.04 -0.05 -0.90
C SER A 250 15.25 1.18 -1.37
N TYR A 251 13.96 1.01 -1.65
CA TYR A 251 13.03 2.10 -2.00
C TYR A 251 12.42 2.83 -0.78
N GLN A 252 12.54 2.27 0.41
CA GLN A 252 11.89 2.81 1.61
C GLN A 252 12.48 4.14 2.09
N PRO A 253 13.80 4.41 2.01
CA PRO A 253 14.34 5.74 2.31
C PRO A 253 13.74 6.85 1.43
N ARG A 254 13.41 6.54 0.16
CA ARG A 254 12.72 7.51 -0.72
C ARG A 254 11.26 7.73 -0.28
N ASN A 255 10.54 6.69 0.13
CA ASN A 255 9.21 6.84 0.70
C ASN A 255 9.25 7.65 2.01
N ALA A 256 10.29 7.44 2.84
CA ALA A 256 10.51 8.23 4.06
C ALA A 256 10.81 9.71 3.74
N ALA A 257 11.60 9.99 2.71
CA ALA A 257 11.85 11.36 2.26
C ALA A 257 10.55 12.08 1.83
N VAL A 258 9.63 11.36 1.16
CA VAL A 258 8.29 11.89 0.86
C VAL A 258 7.53 12.18 2.16
N ALA A 259 7.50 11.24 3.10
CA ALA A 259 6.81 11.43 4.38
C ALA A 259 7.39 12.61 5.18
N ILE A 260 8.73 12.74 5.26
CA ILE A 260 9.41 13.87 5.93
C ILE A 260 9.01 15.19 5.27
N THR A 261 8.98 15.25 3.94
CA THR A 261 8.58 16.46 3.20
C THR A 261 7.13 16.85 3.52
N VAL A 262 6.20 15.88 3.55
CA VAL A 262 4.80 16.12 3.95
C VAL A 262 4.72 16.65 5.38
N LEU A 263 5.43 16.05 6.33
CA LEU A 263 5.43 16.49 7.74
C LEU A 263 5.95 17.93 7.90
N ARG A 264 6.94 18.33 7.09
CA ARG A 264 7.44 19.71 7.06
C ARG A 264 6.40 20.68 6.50
N VAL A 265 5.72 20.31 5.42
CA VAL A 265 4.60 21.09 4.86
C VAL A 265 3.47 21.24 5.90
N LEU A 266 3.14 20.21 6.65
CA LEU A 266 2.17 20.29 7.74
C LEU A 266 2.63 21.24 8.86
N ARG A 267 3.92 21.23 9.21
CA ARG A 267 4.50 22.19 10.18
C ARG A 267 4.34 23.64 9.72
N GLU A 268 4.58 23.93 8.44
CA GLU A 268 4.36 25.24 7.85
C GLU A 268 2.89 25.69 7.93
N LYS A 269 1.95 24.73 7.91
CA LYS A 269 0.52 24.97 8.14
C LYS A 269 0.14 25.10 9.62
N GLY A 270 1.09 24.99 10.55
CA GLY A 270 0.86 25.16 11.98
C GLY A 270 0.66 23.88 12.79
N TRP A 271 0.83 22.68 12.19
CA TRP A 271 0.84 21.44 12.95
C TRP A 271 2.10 21.35 13.83
N ASN A 272 1.93 21.04 15.10
CA ASN A 272 3.06 20.87 16.02
C ASN A 272 3.69 19.47 15.86
N ILE A 273 4.66 19.36 14.96
CA ILE A 273 5.36 18.10 14.66
C ILE A 273 6.86 18.32 14.92
N PRO A 274 7.38 18.09 16.13
CA PRO A 274 8.80 18.23 16.41
C PRO A 274 9.62 17.22 15.61
N GLU A 275 10.88 17.55 15.33
CA GLU A 275 11.80 16.69 14.57
C GLU A 275 12.00 15.35 15.26
N GLU A 276 12.03 15.34 16.58
CA GLU A 276 12.12 14.11 17.38
C GLU A 276 10.94 13.16 17.14
N ALA A 277 9.72 13.69 16.97
CA ALA A 277 8.56 12.87 16.64
C ALA A 277 8.68 12.26 15.22
N ILE A 278 9.30 12.98 14.27
CA ILE A 278 9.59 12.43 12.94
C ILE A 278 10.56 11.25 13.06
N ARG A 279 11.66 11.41 13.80
CA ARG A 279 12.65 10.35 14.05
C ARG A 279 12.00 9.15 14.72
N GLN A 280 11.34 9.36 15.85
CA GLN A 280 10.69 8.29 16.61
C GLN A 280 9.65 7.54 15.75
N GLY A 281 8.84 8.27 15.00
CA GLY A 281 7.83 7.66 14.13
C GLY A 281 8.44 6.81 13.02
N LEU A 282 9.54 7.25 12.40
CA LEU A 282 10.24 6.47 11.37
C LEU A 282 10.96 5.24 11.96
N GLU A 283 11.55 5.36 13.16
CA GLU A 283 12.22 4.24 13.84
C GLU A 283 11.26 3.16 14.33
N THR A 284 10.02 3.53 14.62
CA THR A 284 9.03 2.60 15.19
C THR A 284 8.01 2.08 14.19
N VAL A 285 7.97 2.62 12.96
CA VAL A 285 6.99 2.24 11.95
C VAL A 285 7.06 0.74 11.65
N ARG A 286 5.89 0.11 11.49
CA ARG A 286 5.76 -1.28 11.05
C ARG A 286 4.80 -1.32 9.87
N TRP A 287 5.23 -1.96 8.77
CA TRP A 287 4.40 -2.09 7.58
C TRP A 287 4.59 -3.46 6.93
N PRO A 288 3.77 -4.44 7.29
CA PRO A 288 3.89 -5.81 6.80
C PRO A 288 3.78 -5.93 5.28
N GLY A 289 4.38 -6.98 4.70
CA GLY A 289 4.26 -7.34 3.29
C GLY A 289 4.96 -6.39 2.32
N ARG A 290 5.91 -5.58 2.80
CA ARG A 290 6.74 -4.71 1.96
C ARG A 290 8.22 -4.96 2.23
N PHE A 291 8.81 -5.88 1.47
CA PHE A 291 10.17 -6.40 1.65
C PHE A 291 10.42 -6.82 3.09
N GLU A 292 9.48 -7.58 3.62
CA GLU A 292 9.46 -8.00 5.02
C GLU A 292 10.26 -9.28 5.21
N LEU A 293 11.16 -9.28 6.19
CA LEU A 293 11.94 -10.44 6.58
C LEU A 293 11.19 -11.24 7.66
N LEU A 294 10.70 -12.42 7.30
CA LEU A 294 10.03 -13.33 8.25
C LEU A 294 11.00 -14.21 9.01
N ARG A 295 12.20 -14.43 8.47
CA ARG A 295 13.29 -15.19 9.10
C ARG A 295 14.63 -14.71 8.54
N HIS A 296 15.65 -14.60 9.41
CA HIS A 296 17.00 -14.14 9.04
C HIS A 296 17.85 -15.24 8.41
N THR A 297 17.83 -16.45 8.96
CA THR A 297 18.73 -17.52 8.52
C THR A 297 18.04 -18.90 8.52
N PRO A 298 17.94 -19.56 7.37
CA PRO A 298 18.06 -18.96 6.02
C PRO A 298 16.98 -17.89 5.81
N ALA A 299 17.27 -16.85 5.06
CA ALA A 299 16.36 -15.73 4.88
C ALA A 299 15.04 -16.17 4.23
N PHE A 300 13.90 -15.70 4.77
CA PHE A 300 12.60 -15.81 4.13
C PHE A 300 11.96 -14.43 4.05
N LEU A 301 11.82 -13.92 2.84
CA LEU A 301 11.28 -12.60 2.54
C LEU A 301 9.85 -12.69 2.01
N LEU A 302 9.05 -11.69 2.34
CA LEU A 302 7.69 -11.50 1.83
C LEU A 302 7.56 -10.10 1.26
N ASP A 303 7.19 -9.99 -0.03
CA ASP A 303 7.00 -8.71 -0.69
C ASP A 303 5.72 -8.66 -1.54
N GLY A 304 5.03 -7.54 -1.51
CA GLY A 304 3.79 -7.33 -2.22
C GLY A 304 3.94 -6.72 -3.62
N SER A 305 5.11 -6.75 -4.22
CA SER A 305 5.32 -6.27 -5.59
C SER A 305 4.49 -7.07 -6.58
N HIS A 306 3.72 -6.36 -7.43
CA HIS A 306 2.72 -6.96 -8.30
C HIS A 306 2.61 -6.27 -9.67
N ASN A 307 3.56 -5.41 -9.98
CA ASN A 307 3.74 -4.75 -11.29
C ASN A 307 5.23 -4.61 -11.59
N ALA A 308 5.60 -4.39 -12.84
CA ALA A 308 7.00 -4.33 -13.27
C ALA A 308 7.79 -3.22 -12.55
N HIS A 309 7.19 -2.06 -12.31
CA HIS A 309 7.83 -0.97 -11.58
C HIS A 309 8.15 -1.37 -10.12
N GLY A 310 7.23 -2.01 -9.41
CA GLY A 310 7.47 -2.54 -8.06
C GLY A 310 8.50 -3.67 -8.07
N MET A 311 8.42 -4.56 -9.07
CA MET A 311 9.35 -5.68 -9.22
C MET A 311 10.78 -5.22 -9.40
N ARG A 312 11.04 -4.15 -10.19
CA ARG A 312 12.38 -3.55 -10.31
C ARG A 312 12.92 -3.07 -8.96
N ALA A 313 12.08 -2.45 -8.15
CA ALA A 313 12.46 -1.97 -6.82
C ALA A 313 12.77 -3.13 -5.85
N THR A 314 11.99 -4.22 -5.92
CA THR A 314 12.25 -5.43 -5.15
C THR A 314 13.53 -6.11 -5.60
N VAL A 315 13.76 -6.28 -6.90
CA VAL A 315 15.01 -6.84 -7.46
C VAL A 315 16.23 -6.02 -7.04
N GLN A 316 16.14 -4.70 -7.08
CA GLN A 316 17.21 -3.83 -6.56
C GLN A 316 17.46 -4.12 -5.08
N SER A 317 16.41 -4.20 -4.26
CA SER A 317 16.53 -4.50 -2.82
C SER A 317 17.16 -5.88 -2.56
N LEU A 318 16.79 -6.90 -3.36
CA LEU A 318 17.40 -8.23 -3.27
C LEU A 318 18.90 -8.19 -3.60
N ASN A 319 19.31 -7.46 -4.65
CA ASN A 319 20.72 -7.30 -5.01
C ASN A 319 21.52 -6.55 -3.94
N ASP A 320 20.93 -5.49 -3.36
CA ASP A 320 21.58 -4.67 -2.34
C ASP A 320 21.78 -5.43 -1.02
N ARG A 321 20.77 -6.23 -0.61
CA ARG A 321 20.77 -6.93 0.68
C ARG A 321 21.39 -8.32 0.62
N PHE A 322 21.38 -8.96 -0.55
CA PHE A 322 21.87 -10.32 -0.76
C PHE A 322 22.77 -10.41 -2.00
N PRO A 323 23.90 -9.66 -2.03
CA PRO A 323 24.73 -9.58 -3.21
C PRO A 323 25.23 -10.95 -3.67
N GLY A 324 25.01 -11.26 -4.94
CA GLY A 324 25.45 -12.51 -5.58
C GLY A 324 24.65 -13.76 -5.20
N GLN A 325 23.63 -13.66 -4.35
CA GLN A 325 22.80 -14.81 -3.99
C GLN A 325 21.72 -15.08 -5.03
N LYS A 326 21.32 -16.36 -5.12
CA LYS A 326 20.19 -16.84 -5.92
C LYS A 326 19.08 -17.26 -4.99
N PHE A 327 17.83 -17.00 -5.41
CA PHE A 327 16.64 -17.20 -4.61
C PHE A 327 15.82 -18.39 -5.09
N VAL A 328 15.13 -19.04 -4.18
CA VAL A 328 13.91 -19.74 -4.50
C VAL A 328 12.77 -18.73 -4.42
N PHE A 329 12.08 -18.50 -5.53
CA PHE A 329 10.93 -17.60 -5.57
C PHE A 329 9.63 -18.37 -5.40
N LEU A 330 8.81 -18.00 -4.42
CA LEU A 330 7.42 -18.41 -4.31
C LEU A 330 6.54 -17.34 -4.96
N LEU A 331 5.93 -17.65 -6.09
CA LEU A 331 5.21 -16.68 -6.93
C LEU A 331 3.71 -16.92 -6.98
N SER A 332 2.96 -15.84 -6.87
CA SER A 332 1.55 -15.76 -7.28
C SER A 332 1.32 -14.42 -7.99
N ILE A 333 0.83 -14.43 -9.22
CA ILE A 333 0.62 -13.22 -10.03
C ILE A 333 -0.84 -13.17 -10.49
N MET A 334 -1.40 -11.96 -10.56
CA MET A 334 -2.75 -11.76 -11.09
C MET A 334 -2.73 -11.84 -12.63
N ALA A 335 -3.76 -12.44 -13.22
CA ALA A 335 -3.86 -12.67 -14.68
C ALA A 335 -3.94 -11.38 -15.52
N ASP A 336 -4.26 -10.25 -14.88
CA ASP A 336 -4.37 -8.93 -15.51
C ASP A 336 -3.04 -8.14 -15.52
N LYS A 337 -1.94 -8.72 -15.02
CA LYS A 337 -0.64 -8.07 -14.92
C LYS A 337 0.29 -8.49 -16.06
N ASP A 338 1.32 -7.69 -16.33
CA ASP A 338 2.39 -8.01 -17.27
C ASP A 338 3.34 -9.05 -16.64
N VAL A 339 2.94 -10.30 -16.77
CA VAL A 339 3.67 -11.45 -16.19
C VAL A 339 5.04 -11.58 -16.80
N ASP A 340 5.15 -11.34 -18.10
CA ASP A 340 6.36 -11.56 -18.86
C ASP A 340 7.47 -10.61 -18.44
N GLU A 341 7.17 -9.32 -18.33
CA GLU A 341 8.12 -8.31 -17.85
C GLU A 341 8.53 -8.59 -16.39
N MET A 342 7.60 -9.00 -15.53
CA MET A 342 7.92 -9.36 -14.15
C MET A 342 8.84 -10.56 -14.04
N LEU A 343 8.64 -11.59 -14.87
CA LEU A 343 9.48 -12.79 -14.88
C LEU A 343 10.90 -12.50 -15.44
N GLU A 344 11.03 -11.66 -16.47
CA GLU A 344 12.32 -11.25 -17.00
C GLU A 344 13.21 -10.58 -15.95
N LEU A 345 12.60 -9.82 -15.03
CA LEU A 345 13.30 -9.18 -13.92
C LEU A 345 13.78 -10.19 -12.86
N LEU A 346 13.01 -11.27 -12.61
CA LEU A 346 13.30 -12.25 -11.56
C LEU A 346 14.25 -13.37 -12.01
N LEU A 347 14.16 -13.78 -13.27
CA LEU A 347 14.95 -14.90 -13.81
C LEU A 347 16.46 -14.79 -13.53
N PRO A 348 17.11 -13.62 -13.66
CA PRO A 348 18.54 -13.47 -13.37
C PRO A 348 18.90 -13.77 -11.91
N LEU A 349 17.96 -13.65 -10.98
CA LEU A 349 18.16 -13.91 -9.55
C LEU A 349 17.66 -15.29 -9.10
N ALA A 350 16.96 -15.99 -9.98
CA ALA A 350 16.32 -17.25 -9.61
C ALA A 350 17.31 -18.43 -9.58
N ASN A 351 17.20 -19.23 -8.55
CA ASN A 351 17.65 -20.61 -8.52
C ASN A 351 16.51 -21.53 -8.99
N ARG A 352 15.33 -21.35 -8.40
CA ARG A 352 14.10 -22.07 -8.72
C ARG A 352 12.87 -21.21 -8.47
N PHE A 353 11.75 -21.64 -9.03
CA PHE A 353 10.45 -21.06 -8.75
C PHE A 353 9.51 -22.14 -8.20
N VAL A 354 8.64 -21.70 -7.29
CA VAL A 354 7.44 -22.43 -6.88
C VAL A 354 6.26 -21.52 -7.18
N THR A 355 5.28 -22.01 -7.94
CA THR A 355 4.09 -21.22 -8.29
C THR A 355 2.88 -21.68 -7.51
N VAL A 356 2.06 -20.72 -7.06
CA VAL A 356 0.77 -20.95 -6.38
C VAL A 356 -0.27 -19.98 -6.92
N ALA A 357 -1.55 -20.29 -6.72
CA ALA A 357 -2.65 -19.38 -7.01
C ALA A 357 -3.17 -18.76 -5.70
N ALA A 358 -3.25 -17.43 -5.62
CA ALA A 358 -3.93 -16.76 -4.53
C ALA A 358 -5.44 -17.03 -4.55
N HIS A 359 -6.12 -17.01 -3.40
CA HIS A 359 -7.56 -17.27 -3.29
C HIS A 359 -8.40 -16.06 -3.78
N THR A 360 -8.27 -15.75 -5.06
CA THR A 360 -9.07 -14.73 -5.75
C THR A 360 -9.33 -15.13 -7.19
N PRO A 361 -10.51 -14.82 -7.77
CA PRO A 361 -10.81 -15.10 -9.18
C PRO A 361 -9.85 -14.47 -10.19
N ARG A 362 -9.10 -13.45 -9.76
CA ARG A 362 -8.11 -12.76 -10.59
C ARG A 362 -6.74 -13.45 -10.63
N ALA A 363 -6.50 -14.43 -9.76
CA ALA A 363 -5.21 -15.11 -9.70
C ALA A 363 -4.97 -15.95 -10.96
N MET A 364 -3.76 -15.86 -11.51
CA MET A 364 -3.33 -16.80 -12.54
C MET A 364 -3.20 -18.20 -11.94
N PRO A 365 -3.72 -19.27 -12.60
CA PRO A 365 -3.51 -20.64 -12.13
C PRO A 365 -2.01 -20.96 -12.00
N ALA A 366 -1.64 -21.71 -10.97
CA ALA A 366 -0.24 -22.03 -10.68
C ALA A 366 0.47 -22.72 -11.87
N GLU A 367 -0.20 -23.65 -12.57
CA GLU A 367 0.35 -24.33 -13.73
C GLU A 367 0.53 -23.38 -14.93
N THR A 368 -0.40 -22.46 -15.16
CA THR A 368 -0.27 -21.45 -16.22
C THR A 368 0.94 -20.55 -15.96
N LEU A 369 1.11 -20.08 -14.72
CA LEU A 369 2.29 -19.28 -14.34
C LEU A 369 3.58 -20.10 -14.49
N ALA A 370 3.57 -21.37 -14.13
CA ALA A 370 4.70 -22.27 -14.32
C ALA A 370 5.10 -22.41 -15.79
N GLU A 371 4.12 -22.47 -16.70
CA GLU A 371 4.40 -22.56 -18.15
C GLU A 371 5.06 -21.29 -18.66
N HIS A 372 4.62 -20.09 -18.25
CA HIS A 372 5.31 -18.82 -18.56
C HIS A 372 6.79 -18.83 -18.13
N ILE A 373 7.10 -19.45 -16.99
CA ILE A 373 8.46 -19.57 -16.48
C ILE A 373 9.27 -20.58 -17.28
N ARG A 374 8.69 -21.78 -17.61
CA ARG A 374 9.38 -22.81 -18.40
C ARG A 374 9.78 -22.32 -19.79
N VAL A 375 8.87 -21.64 -20.48
CA VAL A 375 9.12 -21.08 -21.81
C VAL A 375 10.30 -20.11 -21.80
N ARG A 376 10.57 -19.46 -20.66
CA ARG A 376 11.72 -18.55 -20.46
C ARG A 376 12.96 -19.24 -19.89
N GLY A 377 12.97 -20.56 -19.81
CA GLY A 377 14.11 -21.36 -19.34
C GLY A 377 14.25 -21.44 -17.82
N GLY A 378 13.26 -20.97 -17.06
CA GLY A 378 13.26 -21.09 -15.61
C GLY A 378 12.91 -22.50 -15.13
N THR A 379 13.53 -22.92 -14.02
CA THR A 379 13.17 -24.18 -13.34
C THR A 379 12.05 -23.92 -12.35
N VAL A 380 10.91 -24.62 -12.51
CA VAL A 380 9.69 -24.31 -11.74
C VAL A 380 8.90 -25.56 -11.37
N GLU A 381 8.28 -25.53 -10.20
CA GLU A 381 7.34 -26.53 -9.68
C GLU A 381 6.03 -25.83 -9.27
N PRO A 382 4.88 -26.17 -9.88
CA PRO A 382 3.57 -25.70 -9.41
C PRO A 382 3.17 -26.45 -8.14
N ALA A 383 2.58 -25.74 -7.17
CA ALA A 383 2.08 -26.30 -5.94
C ALA A 383 0.55 -26.20 -5.87
N PRO A 384 -0.14 -27.18 -5.26
CA PRO A 384 -1.60 -27.26 -5.25
C PRO A 384 -2.25 -26.25 -4.28
N SER A 385 -1.50 -25.69 -3.36
CA SER A 385 -1.96 -24.69 -2.39
C SER A 385 -0.83 -23.77 -1.95
N ILE A 386 -1.15 -22.64 -1.36
CA ILE A 386 -0.17 -21.71 -0.78
C ILE A 386 0.63 -22.40 0.32
N GLU A 387 -0.02 -23.19 1.19
CA GLU A 387 0.66 -23.91 2.27
C GLU A 387 1.69 -24.92 1.73
N ALA A 388 1.30 -25.72 0.73
CA ALA A 388 2.21 -26.66 0.06
C ALA A 388 3.35 -25.92 -0.66
N GLY A 389 3.06 -24.77 -1.28
CA GLY A 389 4.04 -23.93 -1.95
C GLY A 389 5.08 -23.35 -0.98
N VAL A 390 4.66 -22.86 0.18
CA VAL A 390 5.57 -22.37 1.24
C VAL A 390 6.47 -23.50 1.74
N ALA A 391 5.89 -24.68 2.05
CA ALA A 391 6.67 -25.85 2.50
C ALA A 391 7.72 -26.23 1.46
N ARG A 392 7.33 -26.29 0.18
CA ARG A 392 8.21 -26.66 -0.92
C ARG A 392 9.30 -25.60 -1.17
N ALA A 393 8.95 -24.32 -1.11
CA ALA A 393 9.92 -23.26 -1.27
C ALA A 393 10.98 -23.26 -0.15
N VAL A 394 10.58 -23.52 1.09
CA VAL A 394 11.51 -23.66 2.24
C VAL A 394 12.42 -24.86 2.05
N GLU A 395 11.88 -26.02 1.64
CA GLU A 395 12.66 -27.22 1.35
C GLU A 395 13.71 -27.00 0.25
N LEU A 396 13.27 -26.42 -0.89
CA LEU A 396 14.15 -26.11 -2.03
C LEU A 396 15.18 -25.03 -1.72
N GLY A 397 14.84 -24.10 -0.83
CA GLY A 397 15.76 -23.06 -0.34
C GLY A 397 16.93 -23.65 0.43
N GLY A 398 16.68 -24.67 1.23
CA GLY A 398 17.71 -25.27 2.08
C GLY A 398 18.41 -24.24 2.96
N THR A 399 19.67 -23.94 2.67
CA THR A 399 20.47 -22.88 3.35
C THR A 399 20.40 -21.53 2.61
N GLY A 400 19.83 -21.48 1.43
CA GLY A 400 19.70 -20.25 0.61
C GLY A 400 18.43 -19.48 0.94
N PRO A 401 18.33 -18.24 0.42
CA PRO A 401 17.17 -17.37 0.65
C PRO A 401 15.95 -17.76 -0.18
N VAL A 402 14.80 -17.54 0.41
CA VAL A 402 13.47 -17.65 -0.23
C VAL A 402 12.83 -16.28 -0.28
N CYS A 403 12.17 -15.94 -1.39
CA CYS A 403 11.38 -14.72 -1.49
C CYS A 403 9.99 -15.03 -2.05
N ALA A 404 8.94 -14.76 -1.27
CA ALA A 404 7.56 -14.87 -1.67
C ALA A 404 7.05 -13.51 -2.17
N LEU A 405 6.57 -13.44 -3.42
CA LEU A 405 6.15 -12.17 -4.04
C LEU A 405 5.19 -12.35 -5.22
N GLY A 406 4.77 -11.24 -5.83
CA GLY A 406 3.93 -11.19 -7.03
C GLY A 406 2.51 -10.70 -6.78
N THR A 407 2.03 -10.72 -5.55
CA THR A 407 0.77 -10.10 -5.13
C THR A 407 0.72 -9.91 -3.61
N LEU A 408 -0.09 -8.95 -3.15
CA LEU A 408 -0.42 -8.84 -1.72
C LEU A 408 -1.50 -9.86 -1.28
N TYR A 409 -2.34 -10.32 -2.21
CA TYR A 409 -3.50 -11.16 -1.87
C TYR A 409 -3.17 -12.52 -1.28
N PHE A 410 -1.95 -13.02 -1.43
CA PHE A 410 -1.52 -14.27 -0.81
C PHE A 410 -0.62 -14.06 0.43
N SER A 411 -0.22 -12.83 0.70
CA SER A 411 0.81 -12.51 1.72
C SER A 411 0.41 -12.96 3.13
N GLY A 412 -0.88 -12.84 3.49
CA GLY A 412 -1.40 -13.29 4.76
C GLY A 412 -1.28 -14.81 4.93
N GLU A 413 -1.70 -15.56 3.91
CA GLU A 413 -1.65 -17.02 3.91
C GLU A 413 -0.21 -17.55 3.89
N VAL A 414 0.68 -16.91 3.13
CA VAL A 414 2.12 -17.22 3.15
C VAL A 414 2.69 -17.05 4.55
N ARG A 415 2.37 -15.96 5.24
CA ARG A 415 2.83 -15.69 6.60
C ARG A 415 2.30 -16.73 7.59
N GLU A 416 1.02 -17.08 7.49
CA GLU A 416 0.41 -18.09 8.34
C GLU A 416 1.02 -19.48 8.10
N ALA A 417 1.14 -19.89 6.84
CA ALA A 417 1.76 -21.15 6.45
C ALA A 417 3.23 -21.22 6.92
N PHE A 418 3.97 -20.13 6.74
CA PHE A 418 5.36 -20.05 7.18
C PHE A 418 5.50 -20.19 8.70
N ARG A 419 4.64 -19.55 9.50
CA ARG A 419 4.63 -19.67 10.97
C ARG A 419 4.33 -21.09 11.45
N LYS A 420 3.48 -21.84 10.73
CA LYS A 420 3.20 -23.25 11.06
C LYS A 420 4.42 -24.15 10.84
N ILE A 421 5.21 -23.89 9.80
CA ILE A 421 6.38 -24.70 9.42
C ILE A 421 7.61 -24.28 10.20
N CYS A 422 7.76 -23.00 10.46
CA CYS A 422 8.89 -22.40 11.19
C CYS A 422 8.34 -21.61 12.39
N PRO A 423 7.87 -22.29 13.44
CA PRO A 423 7.44 -21.58 14.64
C PRO A 423 8.61 -20.79 15.19
N LEU A 424 8.37 -19.49 15.48
CA LEU A 424 9.37 -18.65 16.13
C LEU A 424 9.80 -19.35 17.40
N SER A 425 11.09 -19.66 17.54
CA SER A 425 11.67 -20.06 18.84
C SER A 425 11.37 -18.92 19.83
N ARG A 426 10.60 -19.24 20.87
CA ARG A 426 10.22 -18.32 21.95
C ARG A 426 11.46 -17.77 22.67
#